data_e575ce241bcd53576b517cd9be14be3b
#
_entry.id   e575ce241bcd53576b517cd9be14be3b
#
_cell.length_a   1.000
_cell.length_b   1.000
_cell.length_c   1.000
_cell.angle_alpha   90.00
_cell.angle_beta   90.00
_cell.angle_gamma   90.00
#
_symmetry.space_group_name_H-M   'P 1'
#
loop_
_entity.id
_entity.type
_entity.pdbx_description
1 polymer ?
#
loop_
_entity_poly.entity_id
_entity_poly.type
_entity_poly.pdbx_seq_one_letter_code
_entity_poly.pdbx_strand_id
1 'polypeptide(L)'
;MCEVRADEWYMKIEGIKGESTHVKFPGWTRLESISSLINRRSNPTNPPTGPAVFSCEVQKLIDSTSPQLLEHCANGAIQPTVTFAFVRSSPPATQYRVTLKEVMISSLAQVGSQGNPPSESISFNFQKIEWTCLDLDEAGGNTGGLTGKFDIVAQNGELKSRPPFRATIEVQNGRNGIVITFPAERGHTYRMIGCPKIGEAWKTFREITAPEDGTTSVFIPMEQPSLLLRVEQAD
;
A
#
# COMPACT_ATOMS: atom_id res chain seq x y z
N MET A 1 19.88 6.32 20.97
CA MET A 1 20.45 5.60 19.81
C MET A 1 19.35 5.53 18.76
N CYS A 2 19.56 6.16 17.62
CA CYS A 2 18.62 6.06 16.52
C CYS A 2 18.85 4.68 15.87
N GLU A 3 17.92 3.77 16.02
CA GLU A 3 17.96 2.46 15.39
C GLU A 3 17.85 2.69 13.88
N VAL A 4 18.91 2.47 13.13
CA VAL A 4 18.87 2.47 11.66
C VAL A 4 18.11 1.21 11.27
N ARG A 5 16.81 1.36 11.05
CA ARG A 5 15.99 0.28 10.51
C ARG A 5 16.32 0.10 9.03
N ALA A 6 16.52 -1.14 8.64
CA ALA A 6 16.66 -1.49 7.23
C ALA A 6 15.34 -1.24 6.48
N ASP A 7 15.42 -1.07 5.18
CA ASP A 7 14.25 -1.04 4.31
C ASP A 7 13.44 -2.33 4.46
N GLU A 8 12.13 -2.23 4.52
CA GLU A 8 11.26 -3.34 4.92
C GLU A 8 10.11 -3.54 3.92
N TRP A 9 9.72 -4.79 3.74
CA TRP A 9 8.53 -5.18 3.02
C TRP A 9 7.44 -5.64 3.97
N TYR A 10 6.22 -5.21 3.67
CA TYR A 10 5.03 -5.60 4.40
C TYR A 10 3.96 -6.13 3.45
N MET A 11 3.18 -7.11 3.91
CA MET A 11 2.05 -7.69 3.20
C MET A 11 0.78 -7.56 4.04
N LYS A 12 -0.32 -7.18 3.39
CA LYS A 12 -1.67 -7.25 3.95
C LYS A 12 -2.53 -8.14 3.08
N ILE A 13 -3.13 -9.13 3.68
CA ILE A 13 -4.19 -9.94 3.08
C ILE A 13 -5.49 -9.56 3.76
N GLU A 14 -6.53 -9.24 2.99
CA GLU A 14 -7.83 -8.91 3.55
C GLU A 14 -8.39 -10.07 4.35
N GLY A 15 -8.85 -9.81 5.58
CA GLY A 15 -9.34 -10.85 6.50
C GLY A 15 -8.27 -11.58 7.31
N ILE A 16 -6.97 -11.44 7.01
CA ILE A 16 -5.87 -12.04 7.78
C ILE A 16 -5.08 -10.96 8.49
N LYS A 17 -5.05 -11.03 9.83
CA LYS A 17 -4.32 -10.07 10.65
C LYS A 17 -2.90 -10.57 10.93
N GLY A 18 -1.90 -9.83 10.45
CA GLY A 18 -0.48 -10.08 10.75
C GLY A 18 -0.03 -9.51 12.09
N GLU A 19 1.24 -9.74 12.42
CA GLU A 19 1.84 -9.42 13.73
C GLU A 19 2.59 -8.07 13.77
N SER A 20 2.66 -7.35 12.65
CA SER A 20 3.41 -6.09 12.61
C SER A 20 2.86 -5.08 13.61
N THR A 21 3.76 -4.54 14.41
CA THR A 21 3.52 -3.40 15.33
C THR A 21 4.03 -2.08 14.75
N HIS A 22 4.47 -2.07 13.49
CA HIS A 22 4.95 -0.87 12.81
C HIS A 22 3.86 0.20 12.78
N VAL A 23 4.19 1.46 13.11
CA VAL A 23 3.22 2.56 13.28
C VAL A 23 2.32 2.78 12.04
N LYS A 24 2.89 2.64 10.83
CA LYS A 24 2.13 2.78 9.56
C LYS A 24 1.51 1.49 9.05
N PHE A 25 1.95 0.33 9.53
CA PHE A 25 1.53 -1.00 9.08
C PHE A 25 1.11 -1.91 10.25
N PRO A 26 0.24 -1.44 11.16
CA PRO A 26 -0.21 -2.27 12.29
C PRO A 26 -1.04 -3.43 11.75
N GLY A 27 -0.71 -4.65 12.20
CA GLY A 27 -1.43 -5.85 11.80
C GLY A 27 -1.15 -6.33 10.37
N TRP A 28 -0.10 -5.81 9.73
CA TRP A 28 0.44 -6.37 8.49
C TRP A 28 1.42 -7.51 8.79
N THR A 29 1.76 -8.29 7.79
CA THR A 29 2.79 -9.32 7.86
C THR A 29 4.10 -8.77 7.33
N ARG A 30 5.19 -8.90 8.09
CA ARG A 30 6.53 -8.57 7.62
C ARG A 30 7.04 -9.66 6.68
N LEU A 31 7.69 -9.26 5.60
CA LEU A 31 8.29 -10.16 4.62
C LEU A 31 9.82 -10.09 4.69
N GLU A 32 10.46 -11.23 4.42
CA GLU A 32 11.91 -11.30 4.21
C GLU A 32 12.26 -10.95 2.75
N SER A 33 11.41 -11.36 1.81
CA SER A 33 11.58 -11.02 0.40
C SER A 33 10.27 -11.08 -0.38
N ILE A 34 10.25 -10.39 -1.51
CA ILE A 34 9.21 -10.48 -2.52
C ILE A 34 9.85 -10.60 -3.91
N SER A 35 9.34 -11.49 -4.73
CA SER A 35 9.71 -11.65 -6.11
C SER A 35 8.45 -11.56 -6.99
N SER A 36 8.49 -10.71 -8.00
CA SER A 36 7.44 -10.65 -9.01
C SER A 36 8.05 -10.78 -10.40
N LEU A 37 7.47 -11.62 -11.22
CA LEU A 37 7.93 -11.88 -12.58
C LEU A 37 6.78 -11.63 -13.55
N ILE A 38 7.07 -10.87 -14.60
CA ILE A 38 6.20 -10.72 -15.76
C ILE A 38 6.95 -11.35 -16.93
N ASN A 39 6.34 -12.34 -17.54
CA ASN A 39 6.90 -13.01 -18.71
C ASN A 39 5.92 -12.96 -19.88
N ARG A 40 6.43 -12.66 -21.07
CA ARG A 40 5.68 -12.71 -22.31
C ARG A 40 6.51 -13.44 -23.35
N ARG A 41 5.94 -14.46 -23.94
CA ARG A 41 6.62 -15.16 -25.05
C ARG A 41 6.78 -14.19 -26.20
N SER A 42 8.01 -13.99 -26.65
CA SER A 42 8.36 -13.21 -27.83
C SER A 42 9.14 -14.10 -28.82
N ASN A 43 8.84 -13.93 -30.08
CA ASN A 43 9.68 -14.45 -31.17
C ASN A 43 10.43 -13.25 -31.75
N PRO A 44 11.76 -13.32 -31.99
CA PRO A 44 12.55 -12.22 -32.54
C PRO A 44 12.04 -11.66 -33.87
N THR A 45 11.27 -12.44 -34.61
CA THR A 45 10.77 -12.09 -35.96
C THR A 45 9.29 -11.71 -35.99
N ASN A 46 8.55 -11.78 -34.85
CA ASN A 46 7.12 -11.46 -34.80
C ASN A 46 6.79 -10.68 -33.54
N PRO A 47 5.72 -9.83 -33.56
CA PRO A 47 5.22 -9.21 -32.34
C PRO A 47 4.85 -10.27 -31.30
N PRO A 48 4.85 -9.93 -30.00
CA PRO A 48 4.66 -10.90 -28.93
C PRO A 48 3.36 -11.68 -29.11
N THR A 49 3.50 -12.99 -29.32
CA THR A 49 2.39 -13.93 -29.53
C THR A 49 2.10 -14.65 -28.23
N GLY A 50 1.03 -14.30 -27.58
CA GLY A 50 0.59 -14.96 -26.36
C GLY A 50 0.36 -14.00 -25.19
N PRO A 51 -0.37 -14.46 -24.17
CA PRO A 51 -0.68 -13.65 -23.01
C PRO A 51 0.57 -13.36 -22.18
N ALA A 52 0.56 -12.22 -21.48
CA ALA A 52 1.49 -11.98 -20.40
C ALA A 52 1.16 -12.91 -19.23
N VAL A 53 2.17 -13.55 -18.67
CA VAL A 53 2.08 -14.42 -17.50
C VAL A 53 2.73 -13.68 -16.33
N PHE A 54 2.03 -13.65 -15.22
CA PHE A 54 2.49 -13.01 -14.00
C PHE A 54 2.66 -14.05 -12.90
N SER A 55 3.69 -13.91 -12.10
CA SER A 55 3.87 -14.65 -10.86
C SER A 55 4.33 -13.70 -9.76
N CYS A 56 3.87 -13.96 -8.55
CA CYS A 56 4.30 -13.26 -7.35
C CYS A 56 4.59 -14.29 -6.26
N GLU A 57 5.76 -14.21 -5.67
CA GLU A 57 6.21 -15.07 -4.59
C GLU A 57 6.79 -14.24 -3.47
N VAL A 58 6.49 -14.61 -2.23
CA VAL A 58 7.04 -13.98 -1.04
C VAL A 58 7.67 -15.00 -0.12
N GLN A 59 8.64 -14.54 0.66
CA GLN A 59 9.22 -15.32 1.76
C GLN A 59 9.00 -14.57 3.07
N LYS A 60 8.61 -15.29 4.11
CA LYS A 60 8.44 -14.78 5.47
C LYS A 60 8.81 -15.83 6.50
N LEU A 61 9.05 -15.41 7.72
CA LEU A 61 9.13 -16.32 8.84
C LEU A 61 7.73 -16.88 9.17
N ILE A 62 7.67 -18.10 9.69
CA ILE A 62 6.42 -18.68 10.20
C ILE A 62 5.95 -17.83 11.38
N ASP A 63 4.68 -17.40 11.34
CA ASP A 63 4.03 -16.56 12.34
C ASP A 63 2.56 -16.97 12.56
N SER A 64 1.79 -16.20 13.30
CA SER A 64 0.38 -16.48 13.61
C SER A 64 -0.53 -16.50 12.38
N THR A 65 -0.11 -15.93 11.24
CA THR A 65 -0.88 -15.97 9.99
C THR A 65 -0.72 -17.29 9.25
N SER A 66 0.35 -18.04 9.50
CA SER A 66 0.71 -19.23 8.72
C SER A 66 -0.36 -20.32 8.70
N PRO A 67 -1.10 -20.63 9.79
CA PRO A 67 -2.18 -21.62 9.74
C PRO A 67 -3.32 -21.20 8.81
N GLN A 68 -3.70 -19.91 8.80
CA GLN A 68 -4.76 -19.42 7.90
C GLN A 68 -4.30 -19.40 6.43
N LEU A 69 -3.04 -19.05 6.19
CA LEU A 69 -2.46 -19.08 4.84
C LEU A 69 -2.42 -20.50 4.29
N LEU A 70 -2.07 -21.48 5.13
CA LEU A 70 -2.09 -22.89 4.77
C LEU A 70 -3.50 -23.38 4.45
N GLU A 71 -4.49 -23.02 5.27
CA GLU A 71 -5.90 -23.34 5.05
C GLU A 71 -6.40 -22.74 3.73
N HIS A 72 -6.12 -21.46 3.48
CA HIS A 72 -6.53 -20.79 2.25
C HIS A 72 -5.86 -21.38 1.00
N CYS A 73 -4.62 -21.82 1.11
CA CYS A 73 -3.95 -22.54 0.05
C CYS A 73 -4.61 -23.92 -0.21
N ALA A 74 -4.93 -24.65 0.85
CA ALA A 74 -5.49 -26.00 0.75
C ALA A 74 -6.93 -26.00 0.20
N ASN A 75 -7.75 -25.04 0.55
CA ASN A 75 -9.14 -24.94 0.12
C ASN A 75 -9.36 -24.10 -1.14
N GLY A 76 -8.31 -23.43 -1.67
CA GLY A 76 -8.39 -22.59 -2.85
C GLY A 76 -9.19 -21.31 -2.63
N ALA A 77 -9.22 -20.77 -1.42
CA ALA A 77 -9.97 -19.56 -1.09
C ALA A 77 -9.46 -18.35 -1.89
N ILE A 78 -10.40 -17.60 -2.47
CA ILE A 78 -10.10 -16.36 -3.17
C ILE A 78 -10.09 -15.20 -2.19
N GLN A 79 -8.97 -14.47 -2.15
CA GLN A 79 -8.81 -13.25 -1.39
C GLN A 79 -9.14 -12.06 -2.28
N PRO A 80 -10.02 -11.13 -1.87
CA PRO A 80 -10.35 -9.98 -2.68
C PRO A 80 -9.11 -9.14 -3.03
N THR A 81 -8.23 -8.96 -2.06
CA THR A 81 -7.06 -8.10 -2.20
C THR A 81 -5.88 -8.60 -1.37
N VAL A 82 -4.68 -8.57 -1.98
CA VAL A 82 -3.39 -8.70 -1.30
C VAL A 82 -2.54 -7.48 -1.66
N THR A 83 -2.06 -6.77 -0.66
CA THR A 83 -1.25 -5.56 -0.85
C THR A 83 0.14 -5.75 -0.27
N PHE A 84 1.15 -5.38 -1.04
CA PHE A 84 2.55 -5.31 -0.61
C PHE A 84 2.99 -3.86 -0.56
N ALA A 85 3.76 -3.51 0.46
CA ALA A 85 4.33 -2.18 0.61
C ALA A 85 5.83 -2.27 0.91
N PHE A 86 6.63 -1.56 0.12
CA PHE A 86 8.04 -1.32 0.41
C PHE A 86 8.18 0.00 1.15
N VAL A 87 8.84 -0.06 2.28
CA VAL A 87 9.02 1.08 3.19
C VAL A 87 10.49 1.39 3.30
N ARG A 88 10.86 2.58 2.86
CA ARG A 88 12.19 3.13 3.11
C ARG A 88 12.30 3.51 4.59
N SER A 89 13.40 3.17 5.21
CA SER A 89 13.60 3.38 6.66
C SER A 89 14.02 4.80 7.03
N SER A 90 14.67 5.54 6.12
CA SER A 90 15.19 6.88 6.42
C SER A 90 15.02 7.83 5.21
N PRO A 91 14.16 8.84 5.32
CA PRO A 91 13.03 8.96 6.25
C PRO A 91 11.97 7.89 6.00
N PRO A 92 11.21 7.46 7.03
CA PRO A 92 10.22 6.39 6.88
C PRO A 92 9.10 6.80 5.93
N ALA A 93 9.06 6.17 4.75
CA ALA A 93 8.03 6.45 3.75
C ALA A 93 7.76 5.22 2.87
N THR A 94 6.49 5.01 2.51
CA THR A 94 6.15 4.01 1.49
C THR A 94 6.61 4.53 0.14
N GLN A 95 7.51 3.80 -0.49
CA GLN A 95 8.05 4.17 -1.80
C GLN A 95 7.42 3.36 -2.93
N TYR A 96 7.10 2.10 -2.66
CA TYR A 96 6.55 1.21 -3.66
C TYR A 96 5.41 0.39 -3.07
N ARG A 97 4.33 0.22 -3.83
CA ARG A 97 3.18 -0.59 -3.46
C ARG A 97 2.76 -1.46 -4.63
N VAL A 98 2.43 -2.70 -4.34
CA VAL A 98 1.82 -3.63 -5.29
C VAL A 98 0.51 -4.12 -4.69
N THR A 99 -0.56 -4.04 -5.45
CA THR A 99 -1.87 -4.55 -5.07
C THR A 99 -2.34 -5.60 -6.07
N LEU A 100 -2.58 -6.79 -5.59
CA LEU A 100 -3.16 -7.90 -6.35
C LEU A 100 -4.64 -8.00 -6.02
N LYS A 101 -5.47 -8.31 -7.02
CA LYS A 101 -6.92 -8.51 -6.83
C LYS A 101 -7.34 -9.87 -7.35
N GLU A 102 -8.40 -10.43 -6.72
CA GLU A 102 -8.91 -11.78 -7.00
C GLU A 102 -7.77 -12.80 -6.89
N VAL A 103 -7.23 -12.92 -5.69
CA VAL A 103 -5.97 -13.62 -5.40
C VAL A 103 -6.24 -14.98 -4.80
N MET A 104 -5.58 -16.00 -5.32
CA MET A 104 -5.52 -17.34 -4.75
C MET A 104 -4.09 -17.66 -4.35
N ILE A 105 -3.89 -18.23 -3.18
CA ILE A 105 -2.60 -18.82 -2.79
C ILE A 105 -2.44 -20.11 -3.59
N SER A 106 -1.52 -20.12 -4.54
CA SER A 106 -1.32 -21.25 -5.45
C SER A 106 -0.30 -22.27 -4.93
N SER A 107 0.57 -21.84 -4.03
CA SER A 107 1.57 -22.71 -3.41
C SER A 107 1.98 -22.13 -2.06
N LEU A 108 2.22 -23.00 -1.09
CA LEU A 108 2.81 -22.67 0.20
C LEU A 108 3.78 -23.78 0.59
N ALA A 109 5.04 -23.45 0.79
CA ALA A 109 6.09 -24.36 1.22
C ALA A 109 6.72 -23.86 2.51
N GLN A 110 6.86 -24.73 3.50
CA GLN A 110 7.49 -24.43 4.78
C GLN A 110 8.84 -25.14 4.89
N VAL A 111 9.84 -24.42 5.37
CA VAL A 111 11.20 -24.92 5.57
C VAL A 111 11.64 -24.64 6.99
N GLY A 112 12.11 -25.69 7.66
CA GLY A 112 12.74 -25.59 8.97
C GLY A 112 14.09 -26.30 8.95
N SER A 113 15.09 -25.68 9.56
CA SER A 113 16.43 -26.28 9.74
C SER A 113 16.94 -25.97 11.14
N GLN A 114 17.80 -26.85 11.66
CA GLN A 114 18.38 -26.66 12.98
C GLN A 114 19.20 -25.35 13.01
N GLY A 115 18.93 -24.52 14.02
CA GLY A 115 19.66 -23.28 14.25
C GLY A 115 19.13 -22.04 13.50
N ASN A 116 18.13 -22.19 12.62
CA ASN A 116 17.50 -21.07 11.92
C ASN A 116 15.99 -21.00 12.23
N PRO A 117 15.40 -19.79 12.31
CA PRO A 117 13.96 -19.65 12.40
C PRO A 117 13.28 -20.32 11.18
N PRO A 118 12.17 -21.03 11.38
CA PRO A 118 11.45 -21.64 10.27
C PRO A 118 10.83 -20.55 9.39
N SER A 119 10.85 -20.75 8.08
CA SER A 119 10.36 -19.84 7.07
C SER A 119 9.38 -20.50 6.13
N GLU A 120 8.63 -19.68 5.42
CA GLU A 120 7.69 -20.15 4.40
C GLU A 120 7.77 -19.30 3.13
N SER A 121 7.57 -19.98 2.00
CA SER A 121 7.46 -19.37 0.67
C SER A 121 6.03 -19.53 0.19
N ILE A 122 5.44 -18.44 -0.30
CA ILE A 122 4.04 -18.36 -0.69
C ILE A 122 3.97 -17.79 -2.09
N SER A 123 3.32 -18.53 -3.02
CA SER A 123 3.07 -18.08 -4.39
C SER A 123 1.61 -17.70 -4.56
N PHE A 124 1.38 -16.62 -5.32
CA PHE A 124 0.06 -16.07 -5.58
C PHE A 124 -0.28 -16.12 -7.06
N ASN A 125 -1.50 -16.60 -7.37
CA ASN A 125 -2.18 -16.38 -8.64
C ASN A 125 -3.23 -15.29 -8.45
N PHE A 126 -3.39 -14.39 -9.42
CA PHE A 126 -4.28 -13.25 -9.32
C PHE A 126 -4.80 -12.83 -10.71
N GLN A 127 -5.91 -12.11 -10.74
CA GLN A 127 -6.51 -11.67 -12.00
C GLN A 127 -6.08 -10.25 -12.39
N LYS A 128 -5.81 -9.38 -11.40
CA LYS A 128 -5.43 -7.99 -11.65
C LYS A 128 -4.25 -7.60 -10.77
N ILE A 129 -3.40 -6.74 -11.31
CA ILE A 129 -2.28 -6.16 -10.58
C ILE A 129 -2.27 -4.64 -10.77
N GLU A 130 -1.98 -3.95 -9.70
CA GLU A 130 -1.69 -2.53 -9.69
C GLU A 130 -0.36 -2.32 -8.97
N TRP A 131 0.51 -1.50 -9.53
CA TRP A 131 1.77 -1.12 -8.89
C TRP A 131 1.91 0.39 -8.92
N THR A 132 2.31 0.95 -7.79
CA THR A 132 2.55 2.38 -7.61
C THR A 132 3.97 2.59 -7.12
N CYS A 133 4.73 3.41 -7.82
CA CYS A 133 6.01 3.93 -7.37
C CYS A 133 5.83 5.40 -7.04
N LEU A 134 6.20 5.81 -5.83
CA LEU A 134 6.11 7.19 -5.38
C LEU A 134 7.47 7.86 -5.46
N ASP A 135 7.48 9.06 -6.01
CA ASP A 135 8.63 9.95 -5.95
C ASP A 135 8.62 10.64 -4.59
N LEU A 136 9.70 10.49 -3.84
CA LEU A 136 9.85 11.01 -2.49
C LEU A 136 10.97 12.05 -2.45
N ASP A 137 10.72 13.15 -1.76
CA ASP A 137 11.76 14.11 -1.39
C ASP A 137 12.68 13.56 -0.28
N GLU A 138 13.69 14.35 0.10
CA GLU A 138 14.63 13.98 1.17
C GLU A 138 13.96 13.81 2.53
N ALA A 139 12.83 14.48 2.76
CA ALA A 139 12.05 14.38 3.99
C ALA A 139 11.02 13.22 3.97
N GLY A 140 10.91 12.47 2.85
CA GLY A 140 9.94 11.40 2.64
C GLY A 140 8.55 11.91 2.24
N GLY A 141 8.45 13.18 1.84
CA GLY A 141 7.24 13.75 1.27
C GLY A 141 7.00 13.25 -0.16
N ASN A 142 5.73 12.99 -0.51
CA ASN A 142 5.36 12.56 -1.84
C ASN A 142 5.41 13.74 -2.82
N THR A 143 6.26 13.64 -3.84
CA THR A 143 6.45 14.64 -4.89
C THR A 143 5.85 14.22 -6.24
N GLY A 144 5.20 13.08 -6.30
CA GLY A 144 4.59 12.53 -7.49
C GLY A 144 4.76 11.02 -7.56
N GLY A 145 4.62 10.47 -8.75
CA GLY A 145 4.83 9.04 -8.98
C GLY A 145 4.16 8.52 -10.22
N LEU A 146 4.21 7.21 -10.35
CA LEU A 146 3.66 6.48 -11.48
C LEU A 146 2.85 5.29 -10.98
N THR A 147 1.64 5.14 -11.48
CA THR A 147 0.79 3.98 -11.21
C THR A 147 0.54 3.21 -12.50
N GLY A 148 0.81 1.92 -12.48
CA GLY A 148 0.48 0.99 -13.55
C GLY A 148 -0.59 0.00 -13.08
N LYS A 149 -1.51 -0.35 -13.99
CA LYS A 149 -2.54 -1.36 -13.76
C LYS A 149 -2.55 -2.34 -14.93
N PHE A 150 -2.80 -3.59 -14.64
CA PHE A 150 -2.98 -4.60 -15.67
C PHE A 150 -4.06 -5.61 -15.26
N ASP A 151 -4.99 -5.86 -16.17
CA ASP A 151 -5.98 -6.93 -16.06
C ASP A 151 -5.47 -8.13 -16.87
N ILE A 152 -5.15 -9.23 -16.16
CA ILE A 152 -4.57 -10.43 -16.75
C ILE A 152 -5.59 -11.19 -17.58
N VAL A 153 -6.86 -11.14 -17.19
CA VAL A 153 -7.95 -11.81 -17.91
C VAL A 153 -8.27 -11.06 -19.20
N ALA A 154 -8.39 -9.74 -19.11
CA ALA A 154 -8.67 -8.88 -20.27
C ALA A 154 -7.42 -8.58 -21.12
N GLN A 155 -6.21 -8.92 -20.64
CA GLN A 155 -4.92 -8.67 -21.32
C GLN A 155 -4.71 -7.19 -21.70
N ASN A 156 -5.19 -6.27 -20.86
CA ASN A 156 -5.04 -4.83 -21.05
C ASN A 156 -4.46 -4.17 -19.80
N GLY A 157 -3.86 -3.01 -19.99
CA GLY A 157 -3.25 -2.26 -18.91
C GLY A 157 -3.30 -0.76 -19.15
N GLU A 158 -3.06 -0.02 -18.08
CA GLU A 158 -3.03 1.43 -18.05
C GLU A 158 -1.81 1.91 -17.25
N LEU A 159 -1.22 3.02 -17.66
CA LEU A 159 -0.17 3.71 -16.94
C LEU A 159 -0.57 5.17 -16.75
N LYS A 160 -0.59 5.62 -15.51
CA LYS A 160 -0.93 7.01 -15.15
C LYS A 160 0.18 7.65 -14.33
N SER A 161 0.50 8.90 -14.64
CA SER A 161 1.28 9.73 -13.75
C SER A 161 0.44 10.08 -12.53
N ARG A 162 1.00 9.92 -11.35
CA ARG A 162 0.39 10.34 -10.11
C ARG A 162 0.91 11.73 -9.77
N PRO A 163 0.04 12.76 -9.68
CA PRO A 163 0.47 14.08 -9.28
C PRO A 163 0.99 14.05 -7.83
N PRO A 164 1.85 15.00 -7.44
CA PRO A 164 2.28 15.12 -6.06
C PRO A 164 1.05 15.34 -5.16
N PHE A 165 1.03 14.62 -4.03
CA PHE A 165 -0.03 14.83 -3.04
C PHE A 165 0.20 16.16 -2.34
N ARG A 166 -0.51 17.20 -2.78
CA ARG A 166 -0.49 18.54 -2.18
C ARG A 166 -1.88 18.90 -1.73
N ALA A 167 -2.04 19.17 -0.44
CA ALA A 167 -3.26 19.77 0.08
C ALA A 167 -3.12 21.28 0.06
N THR A 168 -4.13 21.99 -0.43
CA THR A 168 -4.26 23.44 -0.29
C THR A 168 -5.20 23.77 0.85
N ILE A 169 -4.88 24.79 1.60
CA ILE A 169 -5.68 25.25 2.74
C ILE A 169 -6.16 26.67 2.43
N GLU A 170 -7.46 26.85 2.42
CA GLU A 170 -8.09 28.16 2.21
C GLU A 170 -8.93 28.56 3.43
N VAL A 171 -8.73 29.79 3.92
CA VAL A 171 -9.57 30.36 4.98
C VAL A 171 -10.84 30.87 4.35
N GLN A 172 -12.00 30.39 4.78
CA GLN A 172 -13.29 30.90 4.30
C GLN A 172 -13.68 32.16 5.05
N ASN A 173 -13.66 33.30 4.34
CA ASN A 173 -14.21 34.57 4.84
C ASN A 173 -15.72 34.42 5.11
N GLY A 174 -16.13 34.66 6.35
CA GLY A 174 -17.54 34.59 6.78
C GLY A 174 -17.95 33.25 7.41
N ARG A 175 -17.09 32.24 7.43
CA ARG A 175 -17.26 31.01 8.22
C ARG A 175 -16.02 30.82 9.06
N ASN A 176 -16.20 30.53 10.35
CA ASN A 176 -15.08 30.24 11.24
C ASN A 176 -14.51 28.84 10.92
N GLY A 177 -13.71 28.74 9.85
CA GLY A 177 -13.16 27.46 9.42
C GLY A 177 -12.27 27.57 8.19
N ILE A 178 -11.68 26.45 7.83
CA ILE A 178 -10.81 26.31 6.67
C ILE A 178 -11.38 25.24 5.73
N VAL A 179 -11.09 25.37 4.45
CA VAL A 179 -11.29 24.33 3.45
C VAL A 179 -9.94 23.74 3.11
N ILE A 180 -9.84 22.42 3.27
CA ILE A 180 -8.69 21.65 2.81
C ILE A 180 -9.09 20.98 1.51
N THR A 181 -8.34 21.24 0.45
CA THR A 181 -8.53 20.65 -0.88
C THR A 181 -7.31 19.80 -1.24
N PHE A 182 -7.52 18.56 -1.63
CA PHE A 182 -6.45 17.62 -1.94
C PHE A 182 -6.84 16.65 -3.06
N PRO A 183 -5.86 16.11 -3.81
CA PRO A 183 -6.09 15.05 -4.78
C PRO A 183 -6.60 13.79 -4.08
N ALA A 184 -7.62 13.16 -4.65
CA ALA A 184 -8.22 11.96 -4.07
C ALA A 184 -8.50 10.92 -5.16
N GLU A 185 -8.40 9.64 -4.80
CA GLU A 185 -8.72 8.50 -5.65
C GLU A 185 -9.98 7.82 -5.12
N ARG A 186 -10.88 7.46 -6.01
CA ARG A 186 -12.17 6.82 -5.68
C ARG A 186 -11.97 5.60 -4.80
N GLY A 187 -12.72 5.53 -3.70
CA GLY A 187 -12.71 4.41 -2.77
C GLY A 187 -11.58 4.44 -1.73
N HIS A 188 -10.60 5.34 -1.88
CA HIS A 188 -9.56 5.51 -0.85
C HIS A 188 -10.04 6.40 0.29
N THR A 189 -9.61 6.05 1.50
CA THR A 189 -9.93 6.81 2.71
C THR A 189 -8.78 7.74 3.08
N TYR A 190 -9.12 8.97 3.41
CA TYR A 190 -8.18 10.02 3.80
C TYR A 190 -8.50 10.49 5.22
N ARG A 191 -7.46 10.63 6.03
CA ARG A 191 -7.53 11.13 7.41
C ARG A 191 -7.03 12.55 7.49
N MET A 192 -7.81 13.42 8.09
CA MET A 192 -7.36 14.74 8.53
C MET A 192 -6.93 14.61 9.98
N ILE A 193 -5.65 14.79 10.21
CA ILE A 193 -5.06 14.75 11.54
C ILE A 193 -4.58 16.13 11.93
N GLY A 194 -4.72 16.47 13.18
CA GLY A 194 -4.36 17.77 13.72
C GLY A 194 -3.61 17.67 15.04
N CYS A 195 -2.75 18.67 15.27
CA CYS A 195 -2.00 18.84 16.50
C CYS A 195 -2.09 20.31 16.93
N PRO A 196 -2.59 20.63 18.13
CA PRO A 196 -2.75 22.03 18.59
C PRO A 196 -1.40 22.74 18.77
N LYS A 197 -0.34 22.03 19.12
CA LYS A 197 1.01 22.58 19.32
C LYS A 197 2.08 21.59 18.89
N ILE A 198 3.23 22.11 18.47
CA ILE A 198 4.42 21.30 18.19
C ILE A 198 4.82 20.50 19.43
N GLY A 199 4.97 19.18 19.27
CA GLY A 199 5.32 18.25 20.36
C GLY A 199 4.13 17.57 21.03
N GLU A 200 2.91 17.95 20.75
CA GLU A 200 1.71 17.23 21.20
C GLU A 200 1.33 16.09 20.25
N ALA A 201 0.50 15.17 20.73
CA ALA A 201 0.05 14.03 19.95
C ALA A 201 -0.89 14.46 18.82
N TRP A 202 -0.66 13.92 17.63
CA TRP A 202 -1.54 14.06 16.49
C TRP A 202 -2.82 13.26 16.71
N LYS A 203 -3.98 13.87 16.45
CA LYS A 203 -5.29 13.23 16.58
C LYS A 203 -6.04 13.30 15.25
N THR A 204 -6.65 12.19 14.88
CA THR A 204 -7.60 12.17 13.76
C THR A 204 -8.88 12.88 14.18
N PHE A 205 -9.30 13.90 13.45
CA PHE A 205 -10.55 14.58 13.69
C PHE A 205 -11.57 14.38 12.56
N ARG A 206 -11.14 13.89 11.41
CA ARG A 206 -12.05 13.52 10.33
C ARG A 206 -11.45 12.47 9.43
N GLU A 207 -12.31 11.57 8.95
CA GLU A 207 -12.02 10.63 7.87
C GLU A 207 -13.03 10.84 6.74
N ILE A 208 -12.59 10.67 5.50
CA ILE A 208 -13.42 10.77 4.31
C ILE A 208 -12.96 9.74 3.28
N THR A 209 -13.93 8.99 2.73
CA THR A 209 -13.66 8.12 1.57
C THR A 209 -14.03 8.90 0.31
N ALA A 210 -13.12 8.98 -0.64
CA ALA A 210 -13.33 9.72 -1.87
C ALA A 210 -14.41 9.02 -2.72
N PRO A 211 -15.47 9.74 -3.13
CA PRO A 211 -16.54 9.18 -3.95
C PRO A 211 -16.12 8.99 -5.42
N GLU A 212 -15.14 9.77 -5.87
CA GLU A 212 -14.65 9.78 -7.25
C GLU A 212 -13.16 10.15 -7.31
N ASP A 213 -12.54 9.88 -8.46
CA ASP A 213 -11.19 10.34 -8.76
C ASP A 213 -11.18 11.85 -9.00
N GLY A 214 -10.15 12.53 -8.54
CA GLY A 214 -9.95 13.96 -8.79
C GLY A 214 -9.60 14.76 -7.54
N THR A 215 -10.32 15.83 -7.28
CA THR A 215 -10.06 16.74 -6.16
C THR A 215 -11.19 16.67 -5.14
N THR A 216 -10.86 16.41 -3.90
CA THR A 216 -11.81 16.41 -2.78
C THR A 216 -11.54 17.60 -1.89
N SER A 217 -12.62 18.29 -1.46
CA SER A 217 -12.56 19.43 -0.55
C SER A 217 -13.33 19.14 0.73
N VAL A 218 -12.72 19.45 1.86
CA VAL A 218 -13.31 19.24 3.19
C VAL A 218 -13.29 20.53 3.99
N PHE A 219 -14.46 20.94 4.47
CA PHE A 219 -14.56 22.06 5.40
C PHE A 219 -14.30 21.59 6.83
N ILE A 220 -13.44 22.32 7.55
CA ILE A 220 -13.09 22.10 8.94
C ILE A 220 -13.41 23.34 9.74
N PRO A 221 -14.37 23.30 10.67
CA PRO A 221 -14.62 24.39 11.59
C PRO A 221 -13.42 24.58 12.52
N MET A 222 -12.96 25.80 12.69
CA MET A 222 -11.84 26.14 13.58
C MET A 222 -12.39 26.65 14.91
N GLU A 223 -12.26 25.85 15.94
CA GLU A 223 -12.62 26.23 17.31
C GLU A 223 -11.44 26.84 18.07
N GLN A 224 -10.22 26.72 17.54
CA GLN A 224 -8.98 27.22 18.16
C GLN A 224 -8.08 27.94 17.14
N PRO A 225 -7.34 28.98 17.56
CA PRO A 225 -6.59 29.86 16.65
C PRO A 225 -5.30 29.29 16.06
N SER A 226 -4.83 28.13 16.49
CA SER A 226 -3.63 27.49 15.96
C SER A 226 -3.80 25.99 15.91
N LEU A 227 -3.65 25.42 14.72
CA LEU A 227 -3.74 24.00 14.50
C LEU A 227 -2.75 23.64 13.40
N LEU A 228 -1.84 22.71 13.68
CA LEU A 228 -1.05 22.06 12.65
C LEU A 228 -1.91 20.97 12.03
N LEU A 229 -2.04 20.98 10.71
CA LEU A 229 -2.91 20.10 9.96
C LEU A 229 -2.11 19.25 8.98
N ARG A 230 -2.50 17.98 8.86
CA ARG A 230 -1.96 17.06 7.88
C ARG A 230 -3.09 16.19 7.33
N VAL A 231 -3.03 15.92 6.04
CA VAL A 231 -3.90 14.94 5.39
C VAL A 231 -3.07 13.71 5.06
N GLU A 232 -3.55 12.54 5.43
CA GLU A 232 -2.92 11.26 5.15
C GLU A 232 -3.90 10.34 4.42
N GLN A 233 -3.41 9.55 3.48
CA GLN A 233 -4.16 8.42 2.96
C GLN A 233 -4.13 7.30 4.01
N ALA A 234 -5.31 6.74 4.33
CA ALA A 234 -5.50 5.84 5.49
C ALA A 234 -5.26 4.37 5.20
N ASP A 235 -5.03 4.00 3.94
CA ASP A 235 -4.88 2.61 3.47
C ASP A 235 -3.46 2.12 3.45
#